data_62ae2992b65fac36edccf45eb0104ab6
#
_entry.id   62ae2992b65fac36edccf45eb0104ab6
#
_cell.length_a   1.000
_cell.length_b   1.000
_cell.length_c   1.000
_cell.angle_alpha   90.00
_cell.angle_beta   90.00
_cell.angle_gamma   90.00
#
_symmetry.space_group_name_H-M   'P 1'
#
loop_
_entity.id
_entity.type
_entity.pdbx_description
1 polymer ?
#
loop_
_entity_poly.entity_id
_entity_poly.type
_entity_poly.pdbx_seq_one_letter_code
_entity_poly.pdbx_strand_id
1 'polypeptide(L)'
;VEGTVEKINFRSTLIRRFDKSPVYVPNSALSDAAVTNFSRMTHRRIKWVVGVEYRTTVDQLKFIRDEIEAWLWNDDRFAKPPEAALFVRVDSFNASSIDFLIYTFTHTKNWGEWLEIKEEFAVAVMDIIEKAGTGFAFPSRTIYLQETDPPEIMAPPARSEGVARAQAAKEGMLQVGGIGEASDDG
;
A
#
# COMPACT_ATOMS: atom_id res chain seq x y z
N VAL A 1 24.43 2.52 13.12
CA VAL A 1 24.10 2.38 14.55
C VAL A 1 22.82 3.13 14.82
N GLU A 2 21.86 2.49 15.47
CA GLU A 2 20.61 3.13 15.92
C GLU A 2 20.58 3.19 17.46
N GLY A 3 20.13 4.33 18.00
CA GLY A 3 20.06 4.53 19.43
C GLY A 3 19.90 6.02 19.82
N THR A 4 20.00 6.28 21.11
CA THR A 4 19.92 7.64 21.68
C THR A 4 21.33 8.17 21.93
N VAL A 5 21.63 9.37 21.44
CA VAL A 5 22.87 10.05 21.74
C VAL A 5 22.85 10.48 23.20
N GLU A 6 23.75 9.92 24.02
CA GLU A 6 23.87 10.29 25.44
C GLU A 6 24.89 11.41 25.65
N LYS A 7 26.03 11.31 24.95
CA LYS A 7 27.10 12.29 25.12
C LYS A 7 27.93 12.42 23.85
N ILE A 8 28.22 13.66 23.48
CA ILE A 8 29.15 13.99 22.41
C ILE A 8 30.46 14.44 23.08
N ASN A 9 31.51 13.65 22.90
CA ASN A 9 32.87 13.98 23.38
C ASN A 9 33.71 14.52 22.21
N PHE A 10 34.95 14.91 22.50
CA PHE A 10 35.83 15.54 21.51
C PHE A 10 36.16 14.61 20.30
N ARG A 11 36.37 13.31 20.52
CA ARG A 11 36.74 12.35 19.46
C ARG A 11 35.70 11.29 19.14
N SER A 12 34.74 11.08 20.04
CA SER A 12 33.73 10.06 19.89
C SER A 12 32.40 10.50 20.49
N THR A 13 31.31 9.98 19.93
CA THR A 13 29.94 10.15 20.43
C THR A 13 29.49 8.86 21.07
N LEU A 14 28.99 8.95 22.31
CA LEU A 14 28.36 7.82 22.99
C LEU A 14 26.90 7.73 22.60
N ILE A 15 26.54 6.59 22.02
CA ILE A 15 25.18 6.25 21.62
C ILE A 15 24.72 5.07 22.46
N ARG A 16 23.57 5.20 23.13
CA ARG A 16 22.87 4.11 23.81
C ARG A 16 21.93 3.44 22.83
N ARG A 17 22.21 2.20 22.47
CA ARG A 17 21.34 1.41 21.60
C ARG A 17 20.00 1.09 22.29
N PHE A 18 19.04 0.61 21.51
CA PHE A 18 17.72 0.22 22.05
C PHE A 18 17.81 -1.00 23.00
N ASP A 19 18.77 -1.87 22.82
CA ASP A 19 19.13 -2.98 23.75
C ASP A 19 19.88 -2.51 25.01
N LYS A 20 20.01 -1.17 25.21
CA LYS A 20 20.72 -0.52 26.32
C LYS A 20 22.24 -0.65 26.29
N SER A 21 22.83 -1.29 25.30
CA SER A 21 24.30 -1.36 25.18
C SER A 21 24.89 -0.01 24.77
N PRO A 22 26.03 0.43 25.34
CA PRO A 22 26.73 1.64 24.92
C PRO A 22 27.59 1.35 23.69
N VAL A 23 27.57 2.27 22.72
CA VAL A 23 28.44 2.23 21.55
C VAL A 23 29.17 3.57 21.43
N TYR A 24 30.48 3.52 21.30
CA TYR A 24 31.32 4.69 21.05
C TYR A 24 31.62 4.78 19.54
N VAL A 25 31.09 5.82 18.91
CA VAL A 25 31.27 6.07 17.47
C VAL A 25 32.25 7.21 17.28
N PRO A 26 33.34 7.04 16.51
CA PRO A 26 34.25 8.14 16.18
C PRO A 26 33.50 9.29 15.50
N ASN A 27 33.77 10.54 15.87
CA ASN A 27 33.08 11.70 15.29
C ASN A 27 33.36 11.84 13.79
N SER A 28 34.54 11.42 13.31
CA SER A 28 34.86 11.38 11.89
C SER A 28 33.91 10.49 11.10
N ALA A 29 33.56 9.31 11.64
CA ALA A 29 32.61 8.40 10.99
C ALA A 29 31.19 8.98 10.92
N LEU A 30 30.78 9.81 11.90
CA LEU A 30 29.50 10.51 11.85
C LEU A 30 29.48 11.68 10.88
N SER A 31 30.64 12.35 10.69
CA SER A 31 30.78 13.48 9.75
C SER A 31 30.69 13.05 8.29
N ASP A 32 31.16 11.85 7.99
CA ASP A 32 31.19 11.30 6.64
C ASP A 32 29.94 10.47 6.29
N ALA A 33 29.06 10.23 7.27
CA ALA A 33 27.86 9.42 7.11
C ALA A 33 26.58 10.26 7.03
N ALA A 34 25.60 9.77 6.28
CA ALA A 34 24.24 10.29 6.35
C ALA A 34 23.62 9.95 7.72
N VAL A 35 23.26 10.96 8.50
CA VAL A 35 22.69 10.81 9.83
C VAL A 35 21.19 11.11 9.79
N THR A 36 20.35 10.14 10.17
CA THR A 36 18.92 10.34 10.34
C THR A 36 18.61 10.72 11.77
N ASN A 37 18.02 11.90 11.98
CA ASN A 37 17.65 12.38 13.30
C ASN A 37 16.15 12.17 13.56
N PHE A 38 15.80 11.08 14.23
CA PHE A 38 14.42 10.76 14.59
C PHE A 38 13.81 11.71 15.64
N SER A 39 14.63 12.44 16.43
CA SER A 39 14.10 13.42 17.37
C SER A 39 13.47 14.63 16.68
N ARG A 40 13.87 14.92 15.43
CA ARG A 40 13.32 16.00 14.60
C ARG A 40 12.21 15.54 13.67
N MET A 41 11.80 14.29 13.75
CA MET A 41 10.67 13.77 13.01
C MET A 41 9.41 14.57 13.37
N THR A 42 8.63 14.93 12.37
CA THR A 42 7.37 15.68 12.56
C THR A 42 6.19 14.77 12.79
N HIS A 43 6.13 13.66 12.07
CA HIS A 43 5.04 12.70 12.06
C HIS A 43 5.60 11.27 12.03
N ARG A 44 4.82 10.30 12.55
CA ARG A 44 5.14 8.88 12.37
C ARG A 44 4.29 8.27 11.28
N ARG A 45 4.94 7.62 10.33
CA ARG A 45 4.27 6.96 9.20
C ARG A 45 3.71 5.61 9.61
N ILE A 46 2.49 5.34 9.15
CA ILE A 46 1.92 3.99 9.04
C ILE A 46 1.82 3.68 7.55
N LYS A 47 2.49 2.61 7.13
CA LYS A 47 2.40 2.06 5.79
C LYS A 47 2.08 0.59 5.90
N TRP A 48 0.88 0.21 5.48
CA TRP A 48 0.43 -1.17 5.47
C TRP A 48 0.02 -1.60 4.07
N VAL A 49 0.17 -2.89 3.84
CA VAL A 49 -0.44 -3.60 2.72
C VAL A 49 -1.39 -4.62 3.34
N VAL A 50 -2.68 -4.46 3.05
CA VAL A 50 -3.76 -5.28 3.60
C VAL A 50 -4.39 -6.07 2.46
N GLY A 51 -4.21 -7.38 2.48
CA GLY A 51 -4.74 -8.29 1.46
C GLY A 51 -6.14 -8.78 1.81
N VAL A 52 -7.09 -8.63 0.89
CA VAL A 52 -8.43 -9.22 0.97
C VAL A 52 -8.59 -10.34 -0.06
N GLU A 53 -9.55 -11.22 0.15
CA GLU A 53 -9.80 -12.38 -0.70
C GLU A 53 -10.23 -11.97 -2.12
N TYR A 54 -9.89 -12.78 -3.13
CA TYR A 54 -10.29 -12.56 -4.53
C TYR A 54 -11.80 -12.63 -4.79
N ARG A 55 -12.58 -13.24 -3.88
CA ARG A 55 -14.05 -13.21 -3.96
C ARG A 55 -14.68 -11.86 -3.59
N THR A 56 -13.86 -10.92 -3.10
CA THR A 56 -14.32 -9.57 -2.76
C THR A 56 -14.78 -8.83 -4.00
N THR A 57 -16.03 -8.36 -4.01
CA THR A 57 -16.62 -7.63 -5.13
C THR A 57 -16.08 -6.20 -5.21
N VAL A 58 -16.25 -5.57 -6.38
CA VAL A 58 -15.83 -4.18 -6.58
C VAL A 58 -16.52 -3.22 -5.61
N ASP A 59 -17.80 -3.46 -5.29
CA ASP A 59 -18.55 -2.61 -4.37
C ASP A 59 -18.05 -2.78 -2.92
N GLN A 60 -17.69 -4.01 -2.52
CA GLN A 60 -17.04 -4.26 -1.23
C GLN A 60 -15.66 -3.59 -1.15
N LEU A 61 -14.86 -3.63 -2.22
CA LEU A 61 -13.56 -2.94 -2.27
C LEU A 61 -13.72 -1.42 -2.09
N LYS A 62 -14.71 -0.82 -2.75
CA LYS A 62 -15.02 0.61 -2.59
C LYS A 62 -15.47 0.92 -1.17
N PHE A 63 -16.38 0.10 -0.61
CA PHE A 63 -16.85 0.25 0.76
C PHE A 63 -15.70 0.22 1.77
N ILE A 64 -14.82 -0.78 1.69
CA ILE A 64 -13.64 -0.90 2.57
C ILE A 64 -12.76 0.36 2.48
N ARG A 65 -12.46 0.81 1.25
CA ARG A 65 -11.67 2.03 1.03
C ARG A 65 -12.31 3.24 1.71
N ASP A 66 -13.59 3.46 1.42
CA ASP A 66 -14.30 4.66 1.86
C ASP A 66 -14.48 4.68 3.39
N GLU A 67 -14.77 3.54 4.01
CA GLU A 67 -14.88 3.41 5.47
C GLU A 67 -13.53 3.60 6.17
N ILE A 68 -12.44 3.05 5.65
CA ILE A 68 -11.10 3.28 6.21
C ILE A 68 -10.71 4.76 6.07
N GLU A 69 -10.97 5.38 4.91
CA GLU A 69 -10.73 6.82 4.71
C GLU A 69 -11.57 7.64 5.71
N ALA A 70 -12.86 7.35 5.84
CA ALA A 70 -13.75 8.05 6.77
C ALA A 70 -13.28 7.91 8.23
N TRP A 71 -12.84 6.72 8.62
CA TRP A 71 -12.28 6.50 9.97
C TRP A 71 -11.04 7.36 10.21
N LEU A 72 -10.10 7.39 9.26
CA LEU A 72 -8.89 8.21 9.35
C LEU A 72 -9.19 9.72 9.36
N TRP A 73 -10.21 10.16 8.60
CA TRP A 73 -10.63 11.56 8.58
C TRP A 73 -11.30 12.00 9.89
N ASN A 74 -11.98 11.10 10.59
CA ASN A 74 -12.68 11.39 11.84
C ASN A 74 -11.77 11.36 13.08
N ASP A 75 -10.55 10.80 12.96
CA ASP A 75 -9.60 10.73 14.07
C ASP A 75 -8.54 11.85 13.95
N ASP A 76 -8.54 12.78 14.91
CA ASP A 76 -7.64 13.92 14.93
C ASP A 76 -6.19 13.56 15.26
N ARG A 77 -5.91 12.33 15.64
CA ARG A 77 -4.54 11.84 15.86
C ARG A 77 -3.77 11.61 14.56
N PHE A 78 -4.49 11.56 13.42
CA PHE A 78 -3.93 11.42 12.09
C PHE A 78 -3.78 12.75 11.38
N ALA A 79 -2.60 12.96 10.79
CA ALA A 79 -2.35 14.12 9.96
C ALA A 79 -3.08 14.00 8.61
N LYS A 80 -3.65 15.11 8.15
CA LYS A 80 -4.51 15.17 6.98
C LYS A 80 -3.88 16.07 5.90
N PRO A 81 -4.21 15.90 4.61
CA PRO A 81 -3.78 16.82 3.58
C PRO A 81 -4.22 18.28 3.88
N PRO A 82 -3.40 19.30 3.61
CA PRO A 82 -2.10 19.24 2.91
C PRO A 82 -0.90 18.93 3.82
N GLU A 83 -1.09 18.78 5.13
CA GLU A 83 -0.01 18.61 6.12
C GLU A 83 0.77 17.31 5.88
N ALA A 84 0.07 16.20 5.67
CA ALA A 84 0.66 14.91 5.32
C ALA A 84 -0.23 14.14 4.35
N ALA A 85 0.38 13.22 3.62
CA ALA A 85 -0.34 12.37 2.68
C ALA A 85 -1.21 11.33 3.42
N LEU A 86 -2.44 11.13 2.93
CA LEU A 86 -3.35 10.10 3.39
C LEU A 86 -3.90 9.37 2.15
N PHE A 87 -3.57 8.09 2.03
CA PHE A 87 -4.01 7.26 0.91
C PHE A 87 -4.50 5.91 1.40
N VAL A 88 -5.67 5.52 0.91
CA VAL A 88 -6.20 4.16 1.00
C VAL A 88 -6.59 3.75 -0.41
N ARG A 89 -5.83 2.85 -1.05
CA ARG A 89 -6.05 2.48 -2.45
C ARG A 89 -5.83 1.00 -2.68
N VAL A 90 -6.62 0.43 -3.57
CA VAL A 90 -6.27 -0.88 -4.15
C VAL A 90 -5.00 -0.68 -4.97
N ASP A 91 -3.96 -1.42 -4.64
CA ASP A 91 -2.59 -1.22 -5.13
C ASP A 91 -2.15 -2.34 -6.07
N SER A 92 -2.39 -3.58 -5.69
CA SER A 92 -1.90 -4.73 -6.45
C SER A 92 -2.77 -5.97 -6.33
N PHE A 93 -2.57 -6.88 -7.28
CA PHE A 93 -3.17 -8.21 -7.31
C PHE A 93 -2.06 -9.24 -7.14
N ASN A 94 -2.02 -9.87 -5.98
CA ASN A 94 -1.04 -10.90 -5.66
C ASN A 94 -1.58 -12.32 -5.94
N ALA A 95 -0.77 -13.33 -5.68
CA ALA A 95 -1.12 -14.73 -5.98
C ALA A 95 -2.42 -15.20 -5.29
N SER A 96 -2.76 -14.66 -4.11
CA SER A 96 -3.94 -15.05 -3.33
C SER A 96 -4.70 -13.88 -2.71
N SER A 97 -4.35 -12.64 -3.04
CA SER A 97 -4.94 -11.44 -2.43
C SER A 97 -5.10 -10.28 -3.41
N ILE A 98 -6.11 -9.46 -3.15
CA ILE A 98 -6.23 -8.10 -3.67
C ILE A 98 -5.73 -7.18 -2.56
N ASP A 99 -4.69 -6.40 -2.82
CA ASP A 99 -4.01 -5.65 -1.79
C ASP A 99 -4.41 -4.18 -1.78
N PHE A 100 -4.73 -3.70 -0.58
CA PHE A 100 -4.86 -2.27 -0.28
C PHE A 100 -3.56 -1.72 0.25
N LEU A 101 -3.08 -0.63 -0.33
CA LEU A 101 -2.09 0.24 0.28
C LEU A 101 -2.79 1.22 1.20
N ILE A 102 -2.43 1.18 2.48
CA ILE A 102 -2.78 2.19 3.47
C ILE A 102 -1.52 2.98 3.80
N TYR A 103 -1.56 4.27 3.55
CA TYR A 103 -0.43 5.17 3.76
C TYR A 103 -0.90 6.44 4.47
N THR A 104 -0.49 6.59 5.71
CA THR A 104 -0.94 7.68 6.57
C THR A 104 0.12 8.05 7.60
N PHE A 105 -0.08 9.16 8.29
CA PHE A 105 0.83 9.69 9.30
C PHE A 105 0.06 10.07 10.56
N THR A 106 0.67 9.86 11.72
CA THR A 106 0.16 10.32 13.01
C THR A 106 0.92 11.55 13.47
N HIS A 107 0.26 12.42 14.23
CA HIS A 107 0.88 13.63 14.83
C HIS A 107 1.86 13.28 15.95
N THR A 108 1.65 12.16 16.65
CA THR A 108 2.53 11.78 17.75
C THR A 108 3.92 11.35 17.28
N LYS A 109 4.92 11.74 18.05
CA LYS A 109 6.31 11.30 17.92
C LYS A 109 6.66 10.21 18.93
N ASN A 110 5.83 10.05 19.97
CA ASN A 110 6.01 9.06 21.01
C ASN A 110 5.80 7.66 20.43
N TRP A 111 6.74 6.76 20.70
CA TRP A 111 6.69 5.39 20.20
C TRP A 111 5.53 4.59 20.82
N GLY A 112 5.29 4.75 22.15
CA GLY A 112 4.22 4.05 22.86
C GLY A 112 2.85 4.47 22.35
N GLU A 113 2.57 5.77 22.34
CA GLU A 113 1.32 6.34 21.81
C GLU A 113 1.08 5.93 20.34
N TRP A 114 2.14 5.92 19.53
CA TRP A 114 2.03 5.49 18.13
C TRP A 114 1.65 4.01 18.01
N LEU A 115 2.15 3.15 18.90
CA LEU A 115 1.78 1.73 18.91
C LEU A 115 0.32 1.54 19.31
N GLU A 116 -0.18 2.31 20.30
CA GLU A 116 -1.59 2.29 20.71
C GLU A 116 -2.51 2.73 19.58
N ILE A 117 -2.22 3.88 18.95
CA ILE A 117 -2.98 4.36 17.78
C ILE A 117 -2.97 3.34 16.64
N LYS A 118 -1.81 2.73 16.41
CA LYS A 118 -1.63 1.73 15.36
C LYS A 118 -2.43 0.45 15.63
N GLU A 119 -2.52 0.02 16.89
CA GLU A 119 -3.32 -1.12 17.31
C GLU A 119 -4.82 -0.84 17.14
N GLU A 120 -5.32 0.30 17.65
CA GLU A 120 -6.71 0.71 17.47
C GLU A 120 -7.09 0.78 15.99
N PHE A 121 -6.21 1.34 15.16
CA PHE A 121 -6.43 1.40 13.73
C PHE A 121 -6.46 0.00 13.08
N ALA A 122 -5.60 -0.92 13.52
CA ALA A 122 -5.61 -2.29 13.02
C ALA A 122 -6.94 -2.99 13.34
N VAL A 123 -7.45 -2.83 14.57
CA VAL A 123 -8.75 -3.38 14.98
C VAL A 123 -9.89 -2.77 14.15
N ALA A 124 -9.86 -1.45 13.92
CA ALA A 124 -10.85 -0.79 13.09
C ALA A 124 -10.83 -1.30 11.64
N VAL A 125 -9.66 -1.52 11.05
CA VAL A 125 -9.53 -2.09 9.69
C VAL A 125 -10.11 -3.52 9.65
N MET A 126 -9.87 -4.32 10.68
CA MET A 126 -10.44 -5.68 10.79
C MET A 126 -11.97 -5.63 10.82
N ASP A 127 -12.55 -4.79 11.67
CA ASP A 127 -14.00 -4.61 11.81
C ASP A 127 -14.65 -4.12 10.49
N ILE A 128 -13.99 -3.18 9.79
CA ILE A 128 -14.47 -2.68 8.49
C ILE A 128 -14.49 -3.79 7.42
N ILE A 129 -13.45 -4.62 7.36
CA ILE A 129 -13.38 -5.74 6.40
C ILE A 129 -14.46 -6.77 6.70
N GLU A 130 -14.70 -7.09 7.97
CA GLU A 130 -15.77 -8.00 8.40
C GLU A 130 -17.16 -7.44 8.06
N LYS A 131 -17.41 -6.16 8.33
CA LYS A 131 -18.65 -5.46 7.96
C LYS A 131 -18.89 -5.40 6.46
N ALA A 132 -17.85 -5.36 5.67
CA ALA A 132 -17.95 -5.44 4.21
C ALA A 132 -18.40 -6.82 3.72
N GLY A 133 -18.48 -7.84 4.58
CA GLY A 133 -18.86 -9.21 4.23
C GLY A 133 -17.79 -9.95 3.44
N THR A 134 -16.52 -9.62 3.65
CA THR A 134 -15.36 -10.31 3.08
C THR A 134 -14.34 -10.62 4.18
N GLY A 135 -13.20 -11.20 3.83
CA GLY A 135 -12.16 -11.57 4.77
C GLY A 135 -10.76 -11.22 4.29
N PHE A 136 -9.81 -11.33 5.23
CA PHE A 136 -8.40 -11.27 4.88
C PHE A 136 -8.01 -12.44 3.99
N ALA A 137 -7.13 -12.17 3.04
CA ALA A 137 -6.59 -13.21 2.18
C ALA A 137 -5.65 -14.13 2.96
N PHE A 138 -5.87 -15.43 2.81
CA PHE A 138 -4.96 -16.46 3.26
C PHE A 138 -4.23 -17.06 2.06
N PRO A 139 -2.97 -17.52 2.21
CA PRO A 139 -2.32 -18.31 1.18
C PRO A 139 -3.18 -19.53 0.86
N SER A 140 -3.81 -19.54 -0.32
CA SER A 140 -4.70 -20.62 -0.75
C SER A 140 -4.04 -21.41 -1.89
N ARG A 141 -4.23 -22.75 -1.85
CA ARG A 141 -3.86 -23.64 -2.95
C ARG A 141 -5.10 -24.43 -3.34
N THR A 142 -5.44 -24.41 -4.61
CA THR A 142 -6.49 -25.28 -5.15
C THR A 142 -5.87 -26.63 -5.50
N ILE A 143 -6.33 -27.68 -4.85
CA ILE A 143 -5.94 -29.07 -5.18
C ILE A 143 -7.07 -29.66 -5.99
N TYR A 144 -6.79 -30.00 -7.23
CA TYR A 144 -7.71 -30.78 -8.06
C TYR A 144 -7.48 -32.25 -7.74
N LEU A 145 -8.44 -32.86 -7.05
CA LEU A 145 -8.49 -34.32 -6.92
C LEU A 145 -9.10 -34.86 -8.21
N GLN A 146 -8.28 -35.52 -9.01
CA GLN A 146 -8.75 -36.20 -10.20
C GLN A 146 -9.51 -37.46 -9.76
N GLU A 147 -10.81 -37.38 -9.62
CA GLU A 147 -11.65 -38.58 -9.70
C GLU A 147 -11.71 -39.00 -11.16
N THR A 148 -11.87 -40.28 -11.40
CA THR A 148 -11.61 -41.06 -12.64
C THR A 148 -12.24 -40.50 -13.93
N ASP A 149 -13.08 -39.48 -13.89
CA ASP A 149 -13.56 -38.75 -15.05
C ASP A 149 -12.97 -37.32 -15.05
N PRO A 150 -12.20 -36.97 -16.09
CA PRO A 150 -11.70 -35.60 -16.23
C PRO A 150 -12.88 -34.64 -16.32
N PRO A 151 -12.89 -33.53 -15.52
CA PRO A 151 -13.91 -32.52 -15.67
C PRO A 151 -13.87 -31.99 -17.11
N GLU A 152 -15.05 -31.79 -17.70
CA GLU A 152 -15.17 -31.15 -18.99
C GLU A 152 -14.52 -29.77 -18.93
N ILE A 153 -13.32 -29.65 -19.50
CA ILE A 153 -12.59 -28.40 -19.53
C ILE A 153 -13.37 -27.49 -20.46
N MET A 154 -14.02 -26.48 -19.87
CA MET A 154 -14.67 -25.42 -20.64
C MET A 154 -13.61 -24.79 -21.54
N ALA A 155 -13.71 -24.99 -22.84
CA ALA A 155 -12.77 -24.45 -23.80
C ALA A 155 -12.68 -22.93 -23.62
N PRO A 156 -11.46 -22.34 -23.55
CA PRO A 156 -11.34 -20.91 -23.51
C PRO A 156 -12.03 -20.30 -24.75
N PRO A 157 -12.61 -19.10 -24.60
CA PRO A 157 -13.24 -18.40 -25.72
C PRO A 157 -12.25 -18.32 -26.88
N ALA A 158 -12.71 -18.62 -28.08
CA ALA A 158 -11.87 -18.74 -29.25
C ALA A 158 -11.00 -17.48 -29.43
N ARG A 159 -9.69 -17.67 -29.62
CA ARG A 159 -8.72 -16.58 -29.86
C ARG A 159 -9.19 -15.58 -30.93
N SER A 160 -10.03 -16.03 -31.84
CA SER A 160 -10.69 -15.24 -32.90
C SER A 160 -11.55 -14.09 -32.37
N GLU A 161 -12.22 -14.21 -31.21
CA GLU A 161 -13.05 -13.13 -30.67
C GLU A 161 -12.22 -11.98 -30.07
N GLY A 162 -11.13 -12.29 -29.39
CA GLY A 162 -10.20 -11.29 -28.87
C GLY A 162 -9.47 -10.55 -29.99
N VAL A 163 -9.07 -11.27 -31.03
CA VAL A 163 -8.43 -10.68 -32.23
C VAL A 163 -9.40 -9.79 -32.99
N ALA A 164 -10.66 -10.23 -33.19
CA ALA A 164 -11.69 -9.45 -33.87
C ALA A 164 -12.01 -8.14 -33.13
N ARG A 165 -12.09 -8.15 -31.76
CA ARG A 165 -12.28 -6.94 -30.98
C ARG A 165 -11.08 -5.98 -31.05
N ALA A 166 -9.87 -6.52 -31.07
CA ALA A 166 -8.65 -5.72 -31.19
C ALA A 166 -8.51 -5.09 -32.59
N GLN A 167 -8.93 -5.80 -33.63
CA GLN A 167 -8.95 -5.28 -35.01
C GLN A 167 -10.01 -4.18 -35.16
N ALA A 168 -11.24 -4.39 -34.68
CA ALA A 168 -12.31 -3.40 -34.73
C ALA A 168 -11.93 -2.11 -33.99
N ALA A 169 -11.23 -2.23 -32.86
CA ALA A 169 -10.74 -1.05 -32.12
C ALA A 169 -9.65 -0.29 -32.90
N LYS A 170 -8.78 -0.99 -33.64
CA LYS A 170 -7.76 -0.36 -34.49
C LYS A 170 -8.37 0.33 -35.71
N GLU A 171 -9.34 -0.29 -36.35
CA GLU A 171 -10.04 0.30 -37.49
C GLU A 171 -10.86 1.54 -37.11
N GLY A 172 -11.49 1.53 -35.94
CA GLY A 172 -12.18 2.72 -35.40
C GLY A 172 -11.23 3.89 -35.10
N MET A 173 -9.99 3.62 -34.65
CA MET A 173 -8.98 4.65 -34.44
C MET A 173 -8.45 5.25 -35.74
N LEU A 174 -8.32 4.46 -36.80
CA LEU A 174 -7.85 4.92 -38.12
C LEU A 174 -8.89 5.80 -38.82
N GLN A 175 -10.18 5.58 -38.61
CA GLN A 175 -11.25 6.41 -39.17
C GLN A 175 -11.36 7.78 -38.48
N VAL A 176 -10.99 7.92 -37.22
CA VAL A 176 -10.99 9.19 -36.49
C VAL A 176 -9.75 10.05 -36.82
N GLY A 177 -8.65 9.43 -37.26
CA GLY A 177 -7.41 10.12 -37.64
C GLY A 177 -7.36 10.65 -39.09
N GLY A 178 -8.36 10.35 -39.92
CA GLY A 178 -8.37 10.66 -41.36
C GLY A 178 -9.09 11.94 -41.77
N ILE A 179 -9.48 12.81 -40.85
CA ILE A 179 -10.12 14.12 -41.19
C ILE A 179 -9.13 15.24 -40.87
N GLY A 180 -8.22 15.50 -41.79
CA GLY A 180 -7.27 16.61 -41.63
C GLY A 180 -6.31 16.80 -42.78
N GLU A 181 -6.71 16.58 -44.04
CA GLU A 181 -6.04 17.20 -45.17
C GLU A 181 -6.89 18.35 -45.68
N ALA A 182 -6.51 19.56 -45.22
CA ALA A 182 -7.03 20.80 -45.75
C ALA A 182 -6.54 20.96 -47.21
N SER A 183 -7.47 21.14 -48.13
CA SER A 183 -7.24 21.60 -49.47
C SER A 183 -6.57 22.98 -49.44
N ASP A 184 -5.35 23.01 -49.88
CA ASP A 184 -4.66 24.24 -50.30
C ASP A 184 -4.91 24.36 -51.82
N ASP A 185 -5.79 25.26 -52.23
CA ASP A 185 -5.92 25.76 -53.57
C ASP A 185 -6.54 27.16 -53.55
N GLY A 186 -5.76 28.15 -54.01
CA GLY A 186 -6.24 29.49 -54.35
C GLY A 186 -5.34 30.63 -53.93
#